data_637a182691d7e6f785f9b56704164ecf
#
_entry.id   637a182691d7e6f785f9b56704164ecf
#
_cell.length_a   1.000
_cell.length_b   1.000
_cell.length_c   1.000
_cell.angle_alpha   90.00
_cell.angle_beta   90.00
_cell.angle_gamma   90.00
#
_symmetry.space_group_name_H-M   'P 1'
#
loop_
_entity.id
_entity.type
_entity.pdbx_description
1 polymer ?
#
loop_
_entity_poly.entity_id
_entity_poly.type
_entity_poly.pdbx_seq_one_letter_code
_entity_poly.pdbx_strand_id
1 'polypeptide(L)'
;MLDEPTNGLDPAGMADMRSLVRRRGDEGRAVLLSSHLLGEVQQVCDRVGIISRGRLIAESTVAELRGKASLVVTAQPLDVAHRCTVSLLGADRVRLADGVLRLDVEPADAARVNRELVAVGVDVSQLRHDERSLEDVFLELTTSEEGTDVR
;
A
#
# COMPACT_ATOMS: atom_id res chain seq x y z
N MET A 1 6.04 6.76 25.43
CA MET A 1 6.29 5.51 24.71
C MET A 1 5.23 4.51 25.12
N LEU A 2 4.65 3.80 24.16
CA LEU A 2 3.64 2.76 24.35
C LEU A 2 4.18 1.48 23.72
N ASP A 3 4.15 0.38 24.45
CA ASP A 3 4.60 -0.93 24.00
C ASP A 3 3.39 -1.83 23.81
N GLU A 4 3.17 -2.28 22.56
CA GLU A 4 2.03 -3.09 22.14
C GLU A 4 0.66 -2.61 22.69
N PRO A 5 0.29 -1.31 22.55
CA PRO A 5 -0.84 -0.73 23.27
C PRO A 5 -2.20 -1.28 22.86
N THR A 6 -2.29 -1.96 21.74
CA THR A 6 -3.52 -2.58 21.23
C THR A 6 -3.62 -4.08 21.54
N ASN A 7 -2.58 -4.66 22.13
CA ASN A 7 -2.55 -6.09 22.43
C ASN A 7 -3.62 -6.46 23.46
N GLY A 8 -4.44 -7.46 23.14
CA GLY A 8 -5.50 -7.95 24.02
C GLY A 8 -6.75 -7.06 24.09
N LEU A 9 -6.82 -5.96 23.32
CA LEU A 9 -8.02 -5.15 23.20
C LEU A 9 -9.01 -5.76 22.20
N ASP A 10 -10.29 -5.58 22.48
CA ASP A 10 -11.35 -5.84 21.51
C ASP A 10 -11.38 -4.72 20.44
N PRO A 11 -12.14 -4.88 19.35
CA PRO A 11 -12.21 -3.87 18.28
C PRO A 11 -12.63 -2.48 18.76
N ALA A 12 -13.47 -2.38 19.77
CA ALA A 12 -13.89 -1.09 20.34
C ALA A 12 -12.72 -0.43 21.09
N GLY A 13 -12.01 -1.18 21.94
CA GLY A 13 -10.82 -0.72 22.65
C GLY A 13 -9.69 -0.31 21.70
N MET A 14 -9.51 -1.03 20.59
CA MET A 14 -8.55 -0.63 19.54
C MET A 14 -8.94 0.72 18.90
N ALA A 15 -10.22 0.95 18.62
CA ALA A 15 -10.70 2.22 18.07
C ALA A 15 -10.49 3.38 19.07
N ASP A 16 -10.73 3.15 20.35
CA ASP A 16 -10.52 4.15 21.42
C ASP A 16 -9.02 4.48 21.55
N MET A 17 -8.14 3.47 21.51
CA MET A 17 -6.69 3.66 21.57
C MET A 17 -6.19 4.48 20.37
N ARG A 18 -6.65 4.17 19.14
CA ARG A 18 -6.34 4.98 17.94
C ARG A 18 -6.74 6.44 18.12
N SER A 19 -7.96 6.66 18.59
CA SER A 19 -8.49 8.01 18.83
C SER A 19 -7.66 8.76 19.87
N LEU A 20 -7.22 8.07 20.92
CA LEU A 20 -6.37 8.66 21.96
C LEU A 20 -5.00 9.07 21.39
N VAL A 21 -4.33 8.18 20.64
CA VAL A 21 -3.01 8.45 20.06
C VAL A 21 -3.09 9.62 19.09
N ARG A 22 -4.07 9.63 18.16
CA ARG A 22 -4.26 10.73 17.22
C ARG A 22 -4.49 12.07 17.93
N ARG A 23 -5.37 12.10 18.92
CA ARG A 23 -5.63 13.32 19.70
C ARG A 23 -4.36 13.84 20.40
N ARG A 24 -3.49 12.95 20.89
CA ARG A 24 -2.19 13.36 21.49
C ARG A 24 -1.25 13.95 20.44
N GLY A 25 -1.24 13.40 19.23
CA GLY A 25 -0.51 13.96 18.10
C GLY A 25 -1.02 15.37 17.73
N ASP A 26 -2.34 15.54 17.64
CA ASP A 26 -2.99 16.82 17.33
C ASP A 26 -2.71 17.89 18.41
N GLU A 27 -2.50 17.48 19.67
CA GLU A 27 -2.04 18.35 20.77
C GLU A 27 -0.54 18.72 20.65
N GLY A 28 0.14 18.32 19.58
CA GLY A 28 1.58 18.58 19.35
C GLY A 28 2.52 17.67 20.15
N ARG A 29 2.04 16.55 20.66
CA ARG A 29 2.86 15.57 21.41
C ARG A 29 3.39 14.49 20.48
N ALA A 30 4.68 14.19 20.58
CA ALA A 30 5.25 13.02 19.95
C ALA A 30 4.82 11.75 20.72
N VAL A 31 4.24 10.78 19.99
CA VAL A 31 3.89 9.47 20.52
C VAL A 31 4.73 8.42 19.80
N LEU A 32 5.52 7.66 20.56
CA LEU A 32 6.23 6.49 20.05
C LEU A 32 5.49 5.24 20.54
N LEU A 33 5.13 4.36 19.61
CA LEU A 33 4.54 3.07 19.93
C LEU A 33 5.28 1.93 19.21
N SER A 34 5.31 0.76 19.83
CA SER A 34 5.69 -0.49 19.19
C SER A 34 4.42 -1.29 18.87
N SER A 35 4.40 -2.00 17.75
CA SER A 35 3.33 -2.92 17.41
C SER A 35 3.80 -3.91 16.33
N HIS A 36 3.27 -5.13 16.39
CA HIS A 36 3.39 -6.13 15.32
C HIS A 36 2.16 -6.11 14.38
N LEU A 37 1.12 -5.33 14.72
CA LEU A 37 -0.09 -5.18 13.92
C LEU A 37 0.08 -4.02 12.93
N LEU A 38 0.68 -4.31 11.78
CA LEU A 38 1.02 -3.29 10.77
C LEU A 38 -0.19 -2.55 10.23
N GLY A 39 -1.36 -3.23 10.15
CA GLY A 39 -2.63 -2.61 9.81
C GLY A 39 -3.06 -1.52 10.79
N GLU A 40 -2.76 -1.66 12.08
CA GLU A 40 -3.02 -0.63 13.08
C GLU A 40 -2.01 0.52 12.98
N VAL A 41 -0.72 0.18 12.80
CA VAL A 41 0.35 1.17 12.64
C VAL A 41 0.05 2.12 11.48
N GLN A 42 -0.34 1.61 10.32
CA GLN A 42 -0.63 2.43 9.14
C GLN A 42 -1.83 3.37 9.33
N GLN A 43 -2.73 3.07 10.28
CA GLN A 43 -3.89 3.90 10.57
C GLN A 43 -3.59 5.02 11.57
N VAL A 44 -2.54 4.91 12.36
CA VAL A 44 -2.28 5.77 13.52
C VAL A 44 -1.01 6.58 13.39
N CYS A 45 0.04 6.00 12.79
CA CYS A 45 1.36 6.58 12.73
C CYS A 45 1.59 7.40 11.46
N ASP A 46 2.32 8.51 11.58
CA ASP A 46 2.80 9.29 10.44
C ASP A 46 4.11 8.72 9.90
N ARG A 47 4.97 8.22 10.80
CA ARG A 47 6.27 7.64 10.50
C ARG A 47 6.39 6.26 11.12
N VAL A 48 7.19 5.41 10.51
CA VAL A 48 7.44 4.05 10.98
C VAL A 48 8.89 3.67 10.79
N GLY A 49 9.46 2.98 11.80
CA GLY A 49 10.73 2.29 11.70
C GLY A 49 10.47 0.79 11.69
N ILE A 50 10.98 0.10 10.69
CA ILE A 50 10.88 -1.35 10.55
C ILE A 50 12.15 -1.98 11.11
N ILE A 51 11.98 -2.85 12.10
CA ILE A 51 13.09 -3.55 12.75
C ILE A 51 13.00 -5.03 12.40
N SER A 52 14.09 -5.59 11.92
CA SER A 52 14.25 -7.01 11.67
C SER A 52 15.55 -7.50 12.33
N ARG A 53 15.49 -8.63 13.04
CA ARG A 53 16.66 -9.25 13.70
C ARG A 53 17.48 -8.25 14.54
N GLY A 54 16.80 -7.32 15.23
CA GLY A 54 17.44 -6.30 16.07
C GLY A 54 18.09 -5.14 15.30
N ARG A 55 17.87 -5.02 14.00
CA ARG A 55 18.39 -3.93 13.16
C ARG A 55 17.24 -3.12 12.58
N LEU A 56 17.42 -1.81 12.53
CA LEU A 56 16.52 -0.91 11.80
C LEU A 56 16.81 -1.08 10.30
N ILE A 57 15.84 -1.63 9.56
CA ILE A 57 15.98 -1.91 8.12
C ILE A 57 15.35 -0.84 7.24
N ALA A 58 14.36 -0.12 7.75
CA ALA A 58 13.77 1.03 7.07
C ALA A 58 13.21 2.03 8.07
N GLU A 59 13.28 3.31 7.74
CA GLU A 59 12.60 4.39 8.46
C GLU A 59 12.10 5.41 7.45
N SER A 60 10.78 5.66 7.45
CA SER A 60 10.18 6.66 6.58
C SER A 60 8.77 7.03 7.06
N THR A 61 8.08 7.89 6.30
CA THR A 61 6.64 8.08 6.51
C THR A 61 5.88 6.84 6.04
N VAL A 62 4.71 6.60 6.63
CA VAL A 62 3.80 5.52 6.19
C VAL A 62 3.45 5.67 4.71
N ALA A 63 3.19 6.91 4.28
CA ALA A 63 2.86 7.22 2.89
C ALA A 63 4.00 6.90 1.91
N GLU A 64 5.24 7.24 2.25
CA GLU A 64 6.42 6.93 1.42
C GLU A 64 6.69 5.44 1.31
N LEU A 65 6.56 4.69 2.42
CA LEU A 65 6.76 3.23 2.42
C LEU A 65 5.69 2.50 1.60
N ARG A 66 4.44 2.92 1.71
CA ARG A 66 3.35 2.36 0.91
C ARG A 66 3.46 2.73 -0.56
N GLY A 67 4.13 3.85 -0.86
CA GLY A 67 4.27 4.36 -2.21
C GLY A 67 2.95 4.86 -2.79
N LYS A 68 2.92 5.02 -4.10
CA LYS A 68 1.71 5.45 -4.81
C LYS A 68 0.72 4.31 -4.95
N ALA A 69 -0.56 4.64 -4.79
CA ALA A 69 -1.63 3.72 -5.14
C ALA A 69 -1.55 3.35 -6.64
N SER A 70 -1.77 2.09 -6.95
CA SER A 70 -1.91 1.62 -8.32
C SER A 70 -3.37 1.39 -8.66
N LEU A 71 -3.74 1.60 -9.92
CA LEU A 71 -5.05 1.22 -10.42
C LEU A 71 -4.97 -0.22 -10.94
N VAL A 72 -5.70 -1.13 -10.30
CA VAL A 72 -5.82 -2.52 -10.75
C VAL A 72 -7.04 -2.65 -11.65
N VAL A 73 -6.82 -3.18 -12.85
CA VAL A 73 -7.85 -3.37 -13.86
C VAL A 73 -7.91 -4.84 -14.26
N THR A 74 -9.10 -5.43 -14.09
CA THR A 74 -9.43 -6.74 -14.65
C THR A 74 -10.30 -6.52 -15.88
N ALA A 75 -9.82 -6.94 -17.05
CA ALA A 75 -10.47 -6.62 -18.32
C ALA A 75 -10.21 -7.70 -19.37
N GLN A 76 -11.12 -7.80 -20.37
CA GLN A 76 -11.02 -8.74 -21.48
C GLN A 76 -11.36 -8.04 -22.81
N PRO A 77 -10.67 -8.34 -23.91
CA PRO A 77 -9.45 -9.16 -24.02
C PRO A 77 -8.23 -8.49 -23.38
N LEU A 78 -7.46 -9.25 -22.61
CA LEU A 78 -6.35 -8.72 -21.79
C LEU A 78 -5.21 -8.11 -22.63
N ASP A 79 -4.92 -8.70 -23.79
CA ASP A 79 -3.88 -8.20 -24.71
C ASP A 79 -4.26 -6.86 -25.35
N VAL A 80 -5.55 -6.65 -25.65
CA VAL A 80 -6.07 -5.36 -26.14
C VAL A 80 -6.01 -4.31 -25.03
N ALA A 81 -6.44 -4.68 -23.84
CA ALA A 81 -6.39 -3.81 -22.67
C ALA A 81 -4.95 -3.37 -22.35
N HIS A 82 -4.00 -4.31 -22.39
CA HIS A 82 -2.59 -4.02 -22.16
C HIS A 82 -2.01 -3.06 -23.21
N ARG A 83 -2.24 -3.31 -24.50
CA ARG A 83 -1.77 -2.39 -25.56
C ARG A 83 -2.38 -1.00 -25.44
N CYS A 84 -3.68 -0.92 -25.14
CA CYS A 84 -4.37 0.36 -24.94
C CYS A 84 -3.75 1.14 -23.78
N THR A 85 -3.57 0.50 -22.61
CA THR A 85 -3.01 1.15 -21.43
C THR A 85 -1.54 1.55 -21.61
N VAL A 86 -0.74 0.72 -22.30
CA VAL A 86 0.64 1.09 -22.65
C VAL A 86 0.69 2.29 -23.58
N SER A 87 -0.19 2.35 -24.57
CA SER A 87 -0.29 3.51 -25.48
C SER A 87 -0.72 4.78 -24.74
N LEU A 88 -1.60 4.66 -23.76
CA LEU A 88 -2.15 5.79 -22.99
C LEU A 88 -1.18 6.35 -21.95
N LEU A 89 -0.42 5.47 -21.29
CA LEU A 89 0.33 5.81 -20.08
C LEU A 89 1.86 5.66 -20.20
N GLY A 90 2.33 4.89 -21.20
CA GLY A 90 3.71 4.45 -21.32
C GLY A 90 3.95 3.07 -20.69
N ALA A 91 4.91 2.32 -21.23
CA ALA A 91 5.18 0.94 -20.79
C ALA A 91 5.73 0.84 -19.37
N ASP A 92 6.44 1.85 -18.89
CA ASP A 92 7.01 1.98 -17.55
C ASP A 92 5.95 2.10 -16.45
N ARG A 93 4.74 2.55 -16.81
CA ARG A 93 3.61 2.75 -15.88
C ARG A 93 2.58 1.62 -15.91
N VAL A 94 2.80 0.60 -16.72
CA VAL A 94 1.87 -0.52 -16.91
C VAL A 94 2.58 -1.83 -16.60
N ARG A 95 2.03 -2.60 -15.67
CA ARG A 95 2.52 -3.94 -15.32
C ARG A 95 1.40 -4.94 -15.47
N LEU A 96 1.70 -6.06 -16.11
CA LEU A 96 0.81 -7.22 -16.19
C LEU A 96 1.29 -8.26 -15.17
N ALA A 97 0.45 -8.59 -14.20
CA ALA A 97 0.73 -9.59 -13.18
C ALA A 97 -0.56 -10.33 -12.82
N ASP A 98 -0.49 -11.64 -12.66
CA ASP A 98 -1.61 -12.49 -12.22
C ASP A 98 -2.90 -12.31 -13.06
N GLY A 99 -2.75 -12.00 -14.35
CA GLY A 99 -3.88 -11.81 -15.26
C GLY A 99 -4.62 -10.48 -15.09
N VAL A 100 -4.07 -9.54 -14.33
CA VAL A 100 -4.59 -8.18 -14.16
C VAL A 100 -3.57 -7.12 -14.56
N LEU A 101 -4.05 -5.95 -14.95
CA LEU A 101 -3.20 -4.80 -15.22
C LEU A 101 -3.07 -3.95 -13.95
N ARG A 102 -1.82 -3.62 -13.58
CA ARG A 102 -1.50 -2.66 -12.54
C ARG A 102 -0.95 -1.40 -13.19
N LEU A 103 -1.64 -0.29 -12.99
CA LEU A 103 -1.34 0.99 -13.63
C LEU A 103 -0.89 2.00 -12.58
N ASP A 104 0.29 2.60 -12.78
CA ASP A 104 0.78 3.68 -11.93
C ASP A 104 0.14 5.01 -12.36
N VAL A 105 -1.05 5.26 -11.84
CA VAL A 105 -1.87 6.44 -12.14
C VAL A 105 -2.52 7.00 -10.88
N GLU A 106 -2.80 8.29 -10.90
CA GLU A 106 -3.54 8.93 -9.82
C GLU A 106 -5.02 8.46 -9.79
N PRO A 107 -5.66 8.44 -8.61
CA PRO A 107 -7.07 8.04 -8.49
C PRO A 107 -8.01 8.78 -9.44
N ALA A 108 -7.75 10.04 -9.73
CA ALA A 108 -8.54 10.85 -10.65
C ALA A 108 -8.50 10.35 -12.11
N ASP A 109 -7.47 9.62 -12.50
CA ASP A 109 -7.30 9.09 -13.85
C ASP A 109 -8.16 7.84 -14.15
N ALA A 110 -8.69 7.18 -13.13
CA ALA A 110 -9.44 5.92 -13.27
C ALA A 110 -10.59 6.02 -14.30
N ALA A 111 -11.34 7.10 -14.24
CA ALA A 111 -12.45 7.34 -15.18
C ALA A 111 -11.96 7.53 -16.63
N ARG A 112 -10.79 8.16 -16.83
CA ARG A 112 -10.17 8.32 -18.14
C ARG A 112 -9.71 6.97 -18.68
N VAL A 113 -8.99 6.19 -17.88
CA VAL A 113 -8.53 4.84 -18.24
C VAL A 113 -9.71 3.95 -18.65
N ASN A 114 -10.78 3.96 -17.85
CA ASN A 114 -11.97 3.17 -18.17
C ASN A 114 -12.60 3.55 -19.51
N ARG A 115 -12.75 4.85 -19.80
CA ARG A 115 -13.31 5.32 -21.07
C ARG A 115 -12.49 4.86 -22.28
N GLU A 116 -11.17 4.96 -22.18
CA GLU A 116 -10.28 4.54 -23.27
C GLU A 116 -10.34 3.04 -23.52
N LEU A 117 -10.39 2.22 -22.45
CA LEU A 117 -10.54 0.77 -22.57
C LEU A 117 -11.86 0.39 -23.23
N VAL A 118 -12.96 0.97 -22.79
CA VAL A 118 -14.28 0.71 -23.36
C VAL A 118 -14.36 1.18 -24.83
N ALA A 119 -13.74 2.31 -25.17
CA ALA A 119 -13.71 2.84 -26.54
C ALA A 119 -13.01 1.90 -27.54
N VAL A 120 -12.08 1.06 -27.09
CA VAL A 120 -11.40 0.06 -27.95
C VAL A 120 -12.04 -1.33 -27.86
N GLY A 121 -13.23 -1.44 -27.27
CA GLY A 121 -13.99 -2.69 -27.19
C GLY A 121 -13.51 -3.65 -26.10
N VAL A 122 -12.92 -3.11 -25.04
CA VAL A 122 -12.50 -3.90 -23.86
C VAL A 122 -13.61 -3.87 -22.82
N ASP A 123 -13.99 -5.04 -22.35
CA ASP A 123 -14.91 -5.23 -21.23
C ASP A 123 -14.15 -5.15 -19.91
N VAL A 124 -14.39 -4.11 -19.14
CA VAL A 124 -13.78 -3.91 -17.82
C VAL A 124 -14.69 -4.52 -16.76
N SER A 125 -14.24 -5.60 -16.12
CA SER A 125 -15.00 -6.30 -15.07
C SER A 125 -14.69 -5.79 -13.67
N GLN A 126 -13.48 -5.25 -13.46
CA GLN A 126 -13.09 -4.64 -12.18
C GLN A 126 -12.12 -3.49 -12.43
N LEU A 127 -12.31 -2.42 -11.68
CA LEU A 127 -11.41 -1.28 -11.63
C LEU A 127 -11.37 -0.77 -10.19
N ARG A 128 -10.22 -0.97 -9.52
CA ARG A 128 -10.05 -0.59 -8.12
C ARG A 128 -8.67 0.01 -7.87
N HIS A 129 -8.60 0.89 -6.91
CA HIS A 129 -7.31 1.32 -6.38
C HIS A 129 -6.78 0.26 -5.43
N ASP A 130 -5.51 -0.06 -5.60
CA ASP A 130 -4.77 -0.99 -4.77
C ASP A 130 -3.63 -0.19 -4.12
N GLU A 131 -3.79 0.08 -2.85
CA GLU A 131 -2.76 0.69 -2.04
C GLU A 131 -1.96 -0.43 -1.37
N ARG A 132 -0.64 -0.37 -1.50
CA ARG A 132 0.20 -1.33 -0.79
C ARG A 132 -0.01 -1.18 0.71
N SER A 133 -0.15 -2.30 1.40
CA SER A 133 -0.19 -2.31 2.85
C SER A 133 1.24 -2.25 3.43
N LEU A 134 1.36 -1.88 4.70
CA LEU A 134 2.66 -2.00 5.39
C LEU A 134 3.09 -3.46 5.53
N GLU A 135 2.15 -4.40 5.55
CA GLU A 135 2.42 -5.84 5.53
C GLU A 135 3.16 -6.25 4.24
N ASP A 136 2.70 -5.78 3.08
CA ASP A 136 3.35 -6.06 1.79
C ASP A 136 4.77 -5.49 1.76
N VAL A 137 4.94 -4.26 2.26
CA VAL A 137 6.25 -3.60 2.35
C VAL A 137 7.18 -4.36 3.29
N PHE A 138 6.68 -4.77 4.45
CA PHE A 138 7.45 -5.52 5.44
C PHE A 138 7.93 -6.86 4.87
N LEU A 139 7.05 -7.61 4.22
CA LEU A 139 7.40 -8.90 3.60
C LEU A 139 8.47 -8.71 2.52
N GLU A 140 8.35 -7.70 1.67
CA GLU A 140 9.31 -7.41 0.62
C GLU A 140 10.70 -7.07 1.19
N LEU A 141 10.76 -6.21 2.21
CA LEU A 141 12.02 -5.82 2.85
C LEU A 141 12.69 -6.98 3.58
N THR A 142 11.93 -7.82 4.28
CA THR A 142 12.48 -8.95 5.04
C THR A 142 12.91 -10.11 4.15
N THR A 143 12.21 -10.36 3.04
CA THR A 143 12.59 -11.40 2.07
C THR A 143 13.84 -11.00 1.28
N SER A 144 14.03 -9.71 1.02
CA SER A 144 15.23 -9.21 0.32
C SER A 144 16.50 -9.36 1.16
N GLU A 145 16.40 -9.34 2.49
CA GLU A 145 17.53 -9.59 3.40
C GLU A 145 17.97 -11.07 3.41
N GLU A 146 17.04 -12.02 3.23
CA GLU A 146 17.37 -13.45 3.22
C GLU A 146 18.17 -13.86 1.98
N GLY A 147 18.08 -13.12 0.89
CA GLY A 147 18.85 -13.35 -0.33
C GLY A 147 20.32 -12.88 -0.27
N THR A 148 20.71 -12.10 0.74
CA THR A 148 22.05 -11.48 0.81
C THR A 148 23.00 -12.20 1.77
N ASP A 149 22.51 -13.16 2.57
CA ASP A 149 23.30 -13.86 3.60
C ASP A 149 23.80 -15.26 3.18
N VAL A 150 23.90 -15.51 1.87
CA VAL A 150 24.54 -16.74 1.34
C VAL A 150 25.90 -16.38 0.73
N ARG A 151 26.87 -16.19 1.61
CA ARG A 151 28.30 -16.40 1.32
C ARG A 151 29.08 -16.75 2.56
#